data_eb7f67300c0219832fc8091bcd53bde9
#
_entry.id   eb7f67300c0219832fc8091bcd53bde9
#
_cell.length_a   1.000
_cell.length_b   1.000
_cell.length_c   1.000
_cell.angle_alpha   90.00
_cell.angle_beta   90.00
_cell.angle_gamma   90.00
#
_symmetry.space_group_name_H-M   'P 1'
#
loop_
_entity.id
_entity.type
_entity.pdbx_description
1 polymer ?
#
loop_
_entity_poly.entity_id
_entity_poly.type
_entity_poly.pdbx_seq_one_letter_code
_entity_poly.pdbx_strand_id
1 'polypeptide(L)'
;MMKIDKSFWNKKKVLITGHSGFKGIWLSVILKEFGADVYGISKENLNSDLYKFFTNKDIFTEEHFLDLSSTSTEGLKDILGNTKFDVVFHLAAQSLVPEAFTNPLETLKVNIFGTFHVLMACVENDLTKSIVVSTTDKVYRDPSNHNNEDAPLGGHEFYSSSKVSQEMIIDAFKNYSEKIKISTVRSGNVLGPGDGAKGRIVTDIINALNTKTEIELX
;
A
#
# COMPACT_ATOMS: atom_id res chain seq x y z
N MET A 1 6.89 -24.78 1.70
CA MET A 1 6.19 -23.62 1.07
C MET A 1 4.73 -23.66 1.50
N MET A 2 4.23 -22.58 2.12
CA MET A 2 2.85 -22.54 2.60
C MET A 2 1.90 -22.46 1.39
N LYS A 3 0.92 -23.37 1.35
CA LYS A 3 -0.03 -23.39 0.23
C LYS A 3 -1.14 -22.37 0.49
N ILE A 4 -1.37 -21.49 -0.48
CA ILE A 4 -2.43 -20.48 -0.36
C ILE A 4 -3.80 -21.18 -0.45
N ASP A 5 -4.60 -20.98 0.56
CA ASP A 5 -5.98 -21.45 0.53
C ASP A 5 -6.85 -20.43 -0.21
N LYS A 6 -7.09 -20.70 -1.47
CA LYS A 6 -7.89 -19.81 -2.32
C LYS A 6 -9.35 -19.73 -1.82
N SER A 7 -9.87 -20.84 -1.26
CA SER A 7 -11.25 -20.89 -0.81
C SER A 7 -11.55 -19.95 0.36
N PHE A 8 -10.51 -19.58 1.14
CA PHE A 8 -10.64 -18.62 2.23
C PHE A 8 -11.18 -17.27 1.74
N TRP A 9 -10.79 -16.88 0.51
CA TRP A 9 -11.14 -15.55 -0.02
C TRP A 9 -12.53 -15.49 -0.65
N ASN A 10 -13.17 -16.64 -0.90
CA ASN A 10 -14.47 -16.68 -1.59
C ASN A 10 -15.53 -15.88 -0.82
N LYS A 11 -16.11 -14.87 -1.49
CA LYS A 11 -17.12 -13.95 -0.93
C LYS A 11 -16.60 -13.09 0.24
N LYS A 12 -15.29 -13.02 0.47
CA LYS A 12 -14.72 -12.10 1.45
C LYS A 12 -14.77 -10.67 0.90
N LYS A 13 -15.22 -9.73 1.71
CA LYS A 13 -15.15 -8.30 1.38
C LYS A 13 -13.78 -7.78 1.77
N VAL A 14 -13.03 -7.32 0.79
CA VAL A 14 -11.65 -6.87 0.98
C VAL A 14 -11.51 -5.43 0.50
N LEU A 15 -11.07 -4.54 1.40
CA LEU A 15 -10.74 -3.16 1.03
C LEU A 15 -9.23 -3.06 0.75
N ILE A 16 -8.87 -2.44 -0.38
CA ILE A 16 -7.48 -2.18 -0.73
C ILE A 16 -7.30 -0.67 -0.93
N THR A 17 -6.54 -0.03 -0.05
CA THR A 17 -6.11 1.35 -0.31
C THR A 17 -4.86 1.31 -1.21
N GLY A 18 -4.79 2.20 -2.19
CA GLY A 18 -3.74 2.16 -3.21
C GLY A 18 -4.03 1.12 -4.30
N HIS A 19 -5.30 0.79 -4.51
CA HIS A 19 -5.71 -0.27 -5.43
C HIS A 19 -5.31 -0.02 -6.88
N SER A 20 -5.23 1.22 -7.33
CA SER A 20 -4.85 1.56 -8.70
C SER A 20 -3.33 1.56 -8.92
N GLY A 21 -2.54 1.45 -7.84
CA GLY A 21 -1.08 1.37 -7.92
C GLY A 21 -0.61 -0.03 -8.32
N PHE A 22 0.67 -0.14 -8.65
CA PHE A 22 1.28 -1.38 -9.16
C PHE A 22 0.98 -2.61 -8.27
N LYS A 23 1.28 -2.54 -6.96
CA LYS A 23 1.01 -3.68 -6.05
C LYS A 23 -0.50 -3.87 -5.83
N GLY A 24 -1.23 -2.76 -5.73
CA GLY A 24 -2.66 -2.78 -5.44
C GLY A 24 -3.46 -3.48 -6.52
N ILE A 25 -3.22 -3.15 -7.80
CA ILE A 25 -3.97 -3.77 -8.90
C ILE A 25 -3.67 -5.27 -9.00
N TRP A 26 -2.40 -5.69 -8.83
CA TRP A 26 -2.09 -7.13 -8.84
C TRP A 26 -2.77 -7.87 -7.69
N LEU A 27 -2.76 -7.29 -6.49
CA LEU A 27 -3.45 -7.90 -5.35
C LEU A 27 -4.96 -7.98 -5.62
N SER A 28 -5.55 -6.91 -6.18
CA SER A 28 -6.99 -6.86 -6.52
C SER A 28 -7.37 -7.97 -7.51
N VAL A 29 -6.57 -8.14 -8.57
CA VAL A 29 -6.79 -9.18 -9.58
C VAL A 29 -6.73 -10.57 -8.92
N ILE A 30 -5.71 -10.83 -8.11
CA ILE A 30 -5.54 -12.14 -7.45
C ILE A 30 -6.71 -12.42 -6.52
N LEU A 31 -7.13 -11.45 -5.72
CA LEU A 31 -8.24 -11.63 -4.78
C LEU A 31 -9.57 -11.84 -5.51
N LYS A 32 -9.80 -11.10 -6.60
CA LYS A 32 -10.99 -11.30 -7.44
C LYS A 32 -11.01 -12.72 -8.03
N GLU A 33 -9.86 -13.20 -8.52
CA GLU A 33 -9.74 -14.57 -9.05
C GLU A 33 -10.00 -15.64 -7.96
N PHE A 34 -9.78 -15.29 -6.69
CA PHE A 34 -10.08 -16.18 -5.57
C PHE A 34 -11.52 -16.01 -5.05
N GLY A 35 -12.34 -15.19 -5.73
CA GLY A 35 -13.74 -15.01 -5.42
C GLY A 35 -14.07 -13.94 -4.38
N ALA A 36 -13.13 -13.04 -4.08
CA ALA A 36 -13.39 -11.94 -3.14
C ALA A 36 -14.20 -10.81 -3.80
N ASP A 37 -14.97 -10.10 -2.98
CA ASP A 37 -15.58 -8.82 -3.33
C ASP A 37 -14.55 -7.72 -2.99
N VAL A 38 -13.95 -7.13 -4.04
CA VAL A 38 -12.83 -6.20 -3.88
C VAL A 38 -13.33 -4.76 -3.94
N TYR A 39 -12.97 -3.98 -2.92
CA TYR A 39 -13.27 -2.55 -2.80
C TYR A 39 -11.96 -1.77 -2.86
N GLY A 40 -11.96 -0.65 -3.54
CA GLY A 40 -10.74 0.12 -3.78
C GLY A 40 -10.83 1.57 -3.31
N ILE A 41 -9.74 2.07 -2.68
CA ILE A 41 -9.52 3.50 -2.45
C ILE A 41 -8.14 3.85 -2.97
N SER A 42 -8.02 4.88 -3.79
CA SER A 42 -6.70 5.41 -4.19
C SER A 42 -6.82 6.82 -4.73
N LYS A 43 -5.70 7.50 -4.82
CA LYS A 43 -5.58 8.69 -5.66
C LYS A 43 -5.79 8.26 -7.12
N GLU A 44 -6.46 9.10 -7.88
CA GLU A 44 -6.69 8.83 -9.30
C GLU A 44 -5.37 8.61 -10.04
N ASN A 45 -5.26 7.53 -10.79
CA ASN A 45 -4.02 7.16 -11.47
C ASN A 45 -4.28 6.93 -12.97
N LEU A 46 -4.66 8.00 -13.66
CA LEU A 46 -5.01 7.98 -15.09
C LEU A 46 -3.84 7.57 -16.00
N ASN A 47 -2.61 7.62 -15.48
CA ASN A 47 -1.42 7.31 -16.27
C ASN A 47 -0.93 5.87 -16.09
N SER A 48 -1.60 5.06 -15.29
CA SER A 48 -1.23 3.66 -15.09
C SER A 48 -1.81 2.79 -16.21
N ASP A 49 -0.98 2.37 -17.14
CA ASP A 49 -1.40 1.46 -18.22
C ASP A 49 -1.85 0.11 -17.63
N LEU A 50 -1.22 -0.32 -16.55
CA LEU A 50 -1.60 -1.54 -15.84
C LEU A 50 -3.04 -1.42 -15.30
N TYR A 51 -3.35 -0.29 -14.64
CA TYR A 51 -4.70 -0.06 -14.12
C TYR A 51 -5.72 -0.01 -15.27
N LYS A 52 -5.42 0.75 -16.34
CA LYS A 52 -6.28 0.84 -17.52
C LYS A 52 -6.56 -0.55 -18.14
N PHE A 53 -5.53 -1.39 -18.22
CA PHE A 53 -5.68 -2.75 -18.78
C PHE A 53 -6.69 -3.58 -18.00
N PHE A 54 -6.73 -3.40 -16.66
CA PHE A 54 -7.63 -4.19 -15.82
C PHE A 54 -8.96 -3.51 -15.50
N THR A 55 -9.11 -2.20 -15.73
CA THR A 55 -10.34 -1.44 -15.38
C THR A 55 -11.60 -2.04 -16.01
N ASN A 56 -11.48 -2.54 -17.23
CA ASN A 56 -12.61 -3.08 -17.99
C ASN A 56 -12.92 -4.56 -17.66
N LYS A 57 -12.30 -5.13 -16.60
CA LYS A 57 -12.42 -6.57 -16.30
C LYS A 57 -13.27 -6.87 -15.07
N ASP A 58 -14.10 -5.91 -14.64
CA ASP A 58 -15.03 -6.08 -13.52
C ASP A 58 -14.36 -6.62 -12.27
N ILE A 59 -13.18 -6.06 -11.93
CA ILE A 59 -12.40 -6.48 -10.75
C ILE A 59 -13.03 -5.98 -9.47
N PHE A 60 -13.47 -4.70 -9.49
CA PHE A 60 -13.88 -4.01 -8.26
C PHE A 60 -15.40 -4.03 -8.09
N THR A 61 -15.83 -4.32 -6.87
CA THR A 61 -17.23 -4.15 -6.45
C THR A 61 -17.55 -2.65 -6.35
N GLU A 62 -16.60 -1.89 -5.82
CA GLU A 62 -16.76 -0.44 -5.66
C GLU A 62 -15.38 0.20 -5.58
N GLU A 63 -15.22 1.39 -6.16
CA GLU A 63 -13.98 2.16 -6.16
C GLU A 63 -14.24 3.61 -5.78
N HIS A 64 -13.35 4.18 -4.98
CA HIS A 64 -13.36 5.60 -4.61
C HIS A 64 -12.00 6.22 -4.92
N PHE A 65 -12.02 7.40 -5.54
CA PHE A 65 -10.79 8.12 -5.86
C PHE A 65 -10.67 9.34 -4.97
N LEU A 66 -9.65 9.32 -4.10
CA LEU A 66 -9.39 10.39 -3.15
C LEU A 66 -7.91 10.39 -2.75
N ASP A 67 -7.44 11.55 -2.34
CA ASP A 67 -6.05 11.72 -1.93
C ASP A 67 -5.95 11.66 -0.40
N LEU A 68 -5.29 10.63 0.10
CA LEU A 68 -5.11 10.43 1.55
C LEU A 68 -4.27 11.53 2.20
N SER A 69 -3.51 12.33 1.43
CA SER A 69 -2.76 13.46 2.00
C SER A 69 -3.66 14.58 2.51
N SER A 70 -4.90 14.61 2.03
CA SER A 70 -5.87 15.67 2.35
C SER A 70 -7.20 15.15 2.88
N THR A 71 -7.37 13.82 2.99
CA THR A 71 -8.61 13.21 3.44
C THR A 71 -8.56 12.98 4.95
N SER A 72 -9.58 13.42 5.66
CA SER A 72 -9.68 13.23 7.11
C SER A 72 -10.29 11.86 7.46
N THR A 73 -10.22 11.51 8.74
CA THR A 73 -10.90 10.31 9.28
C THR A 73 -12.41 10.36 8.94
N GLU A 74 -13.05 11.51 9.18
CA GLU A 74 -14.49 11.68 8.91
C GLU A 74 -14.80 11.49 7.42
N GLY A 75 -13.98 12.07 6.55
CA GLY A 75 -14.14 11.90 5.11
C GLY A 75 -14.06 10.43 4.68
N LEU A 76 -13.14 9.67 5.28
CA LEU A 76 -13.05 8.23 5.02
C LEU A 76 -14.27 7.47 5.56
N LYS A 77 -14.73 7.84 6.75
CA LYS A 77 -15.93 7.22 7.35
C LYS A 77 -17.17 7.46 6.50
N ASP A 78 -17.32 8.68 5.98
CA ASP A 78 -18.46 9.03 5.11
C ASP A 78 -18.43 8.19 3.82
N ILE A 79 -17.25 8.03 3.21
CA ILE A 79 -17.06 7.27 1.97
C ILE A 79 -17.29 5.77 2.19
N LEU A 80 -16.71 5.22 3.25
CA LEU A 80 -16.79 3.77 3.53
C LEU A 80 -18.13 3.39 4.18
N GLY A 81 -18.82 4.35 4.76
CA GLY A 81 -20.12 4.15 5.38
C GLY A 81 -20.07 3.08 6.46
N ASN A 82 -21.04 2.16 6.41
CA ASN A 82 -21.13 1.06 7.35
C ASN A 82 -20.70 -0.29 6.73
N THR A 83 -20.03 -0.26 5.59
CA THR A 83 -19.56 -1.48 4.92
C THR A 83 -18.54 -2.19 5.80
N LYS A 84 -18.80 -3.44 6.12
CA LYS A 84 -17.86 -4.25 6.92
C LYS A 84 -16.97 -5.06 5.99
N PHE A 85 -15.68 -5.00 6.24
CA PHE A 85 -14.66 -5.71 5.47
C PHE A 85 -14.08 -6.86 6.29
N ASP A 86 -13.87 -8.01 5.67
CA ASP A 86 -13.16 -9.11 6.33
C ASP A 86 -11.67 -8.75 6.56
N VAL A 87 -11.06 -8.10 5.56
CA VAL A 87 -9.66 -7.67 5.63
C VAL A 87 -9.50 -6.31 4.93
N VAL A 88 -8.67 -5.46 5.50
CA VAL A 88 -8.22 -4.22 4.86
C VAL A 88 -6.74 -4.35 4.54
N PHE A 89 -6.36 -4.16 3.28
CA PHE A 89 -4.95 -4.03 2.86
C PHE A 89 -4.65 -2.56 2.63
N HIS A 90 -3.80 -1.99 3.47
CA HIS A 90 -3.37 -0.60 3.32
C HIS A 90 -2.04 -0.57 2.55
N LEU A 91 -2.15 -0.34 1.23
CA LEU A 91 -0.99 -0.25 0.32
C LEU A 91 -0.76 1.18 -0.17
N ALA A 92 -1.69 2.09 0.09
CA ALA A 92 -1.57 3.49 -0.33
C ALA A 92 -0.35 4.13 0.33
N ALA A 93 0.54 4.66 -0.48
CA ALA A 93 1.75 5.32 0.00
C ALA A 93 2.37 6.14 -1.13
N GLN A 94 3.08 7.20 -0.78
CA GLN A 94 4.09 7.75 -1.68
C GLN A 94 5.32 6.85 -1.50
N SER A 95 5.72 6.12 -2.55
CA SER A 95 6.65 4.99 -2.46
C SER A 95 8.00 5.20 -3.15
N LEU A 96 8.21 6.38 -3.75
CA LEU A 96 9.41 6.67 -4.53
C LEU A 96 10.38 7.53 -3.71
N VAL A 97 11.59 7.02 -3.50
CA VAL A 97 12.63 7.74 -2.75
C VAL A 97 12.97 9.08 -3.41
N PRO A 98 13.18 9.16 -4.76
CA PRO A 98 13.44 10.46 -5.37
C PRO A 98 12.31 11.49 -5.16
N GLU A 99 11.06 11.04 -5.20
CA GLU A 99 9.90 11.92 -4.95
C GLU A 99 9.91 12.42 -3.49
N ALA A 100 10.32 11.58 -2.54
CA ALA A 100 10.39 11.98 -1.14
C ALA A 100 11.43 13.08 -0.90
N PHE A 101 12.49 13.15 -1.72
CA PHE A 101 13.45 14.24 -1.65
C PHE A 101 12.87 15.56 -2.20
N THR A 102 12.10 15.50 -3.28
CA THR A 102 11.54 16.71 -3.90
C THR A 102 10.30 17.20 -3.17
N ASN A 103 9.49 16.29 -2.65
CA ASN A 103 8.22 16.61 -1.99
C ASN A 103 8.10 15.92 -0.62
N PRO A 104 8.99 16.26 0.34
CA PRO A 104 9.00 15.55 1.63
C PRO A 104 7.72 15.73 2.44
N LEU A 105 7.12 16.91 2.42
CA LEU A 105 5.88 17.17 3.16
C LEU A 105 4.74 16.28 2.66
N GLU A 106 4.61 16.14 1.35
CA GLU A 106 3.58 15.27 0.75
C GLU A 106 3.81 13.81 1.14
N THR A 107 5.08 13.37 1.11
CA THR A 107 5.45 12.01 1.53
C THR A 107 5.03 11.75 2.97
N LEU A 108 5.30 12.69 3.88
CA LEU A 108 4.92 12.55 5.29
C LEU A 108 3.40 12.55 5.45
N LYS A 109 2.69 13.45 4.75
CA LYS A 109 1.22 13.50 4.81
C LYS A 109 0.58 12.19 4.38
N VAL A 110 0.99 11.65 3.22
CA VAL A 110 0.40 10.41 2.71
C VAL A 110 0.76 9.24 3.63
N ASN A 111 2.05 9.07 3.94
CA ASN A 111 2.52 7.84 4.60
C ASN A 111 2.20 7.82 6.10
N ILE A 112 2.19 8.97 6.76
CA ILE A 112 1.95 9.07 8.21
C ILE A 112 0.47 9.38 8.47
N PHE A 113 0.00 10.56 8.04
CA PHE A 113 -1.36 10.98 8.35
C PHE A 113 -2.40 10.17 7.57
N GLY A 114 -2.12 9.83 6.30
CA GLY A 114 -2.99 8.95 5.53
C GLY A 114 -3.20 7.60 6.21
N THR A 115 -2.10 7.00 6.71
CA THR A 115 -2.19 5.75 7.48
C THR A 115 -3.01 5.96 8.77
N PHE A 116 -2.71 7.03 9.52
CA PHE A 116 -3.45 7.33 10.74
C PHE A 116 -4.96 7.41 10.47
N HIS A 117 -5.36 8.16 9.45
CA HIS A 117 -6.79 8.35 9.14
C HIS A 117 -7.47 7.05 8.70
N VAL A 118 -6.79 6.22 7.92
CA VAL A 118 -7.32 4.91 7.51
C VAL A 118 -7.53 4.00 8.74
N LEU A 119 -6.53 3.91 9.60
CA LEU A 119 -6.61 3.07 10.81
C LEU A 119 -7.71 3.59 11.75
N MET A 120 -7.76 4.91 11.96
CA MET A 120 -8.76 5.52 12.85
C MET A 120 -10.19 5.28 12.32
N ALA A 121 -10.41 5.47 11.01
CA ALA A 121 -11.72 5.20 10.39
C ALA A 121 -12.14 3.73 10.60
N CYS A 122 -11.18 2.81 10.44
CA CYS A 122 -11.45 1.39 10.67
C CYS A 122 -11.82 1.08 12.13
N VAL A 123 -11.14 1.72 13.08
CA VAL A 123 -11.39 1.52 14.51
C VAL A 123 -12.74 2.12 14.92
N GLU A 124 -12.97 3.39 14.58
CA GLU A 124 -14.16 4.13 15.04
C GLU A 124 -15.45 3.57 14.47
N ASN A 125 -15.45 3.15 13.21
CA ASN A 125 -16.64 2.59 12.56
C ASN A 125 -16.71 1.06 12.64
N ASP A 126 -15.74 0.42 13.33
CA ASP A 126 -15.66 -1.05 13.43
C ASP A 126 -15.74 -1.70 12.03
N LEU A 127 -15.00 -1.12 11.07
CA LEU A 127 -15.11 -1.53 9.65
C LEU A 127 -14.50 -2.91 9.38
N THR A 128 -13.54 -3.34 10.19
CA THR A 128 -12.85 -4.62 9.98
C THR A 128 -12.27 -5.15 11.28
N LYS A 129 -11.93 -6.43 11.30
CA LYS A 129 -11.17 -7.05 12.39
C LYS A 129 -9.72 -7.31 12.03
N SER A 130 -9.33 -7.08 10.77
CA SER A 130 -7.98 -7.41 10.31
C SER A 130 -7.48 -6.38 9.31
N ILE A 131 -6.30 -5.80 9.60
CA ILE A 131 -5.65 -4.85 8.70
C ILE A 131 -4.21 -5.33 8.45
N VAL A 132 -3.82 -5.33 7.18
CA VAL A 132 -2.43 -5.59 6.77
C VAL A 132 -1.89 -4.31 6.13
N VAL A 133 -0.81 -3.78 6.68
CA VAL A 133 -0.20 -2.54 6.19
C VAL A 133 1.14 -2.85 5.51
N SER A 134 1.30 -2.38 4.27
CA SER A 134 2.55 -2.57 3.53
C SER A 134 3.57 -1.50 3.93
N THR A 135 4.65 -1.95 4.52
CA THR A 135 5.80 -1.10 4.81
C THR A 135 6.99 -1.51 3.92
N THR A 136 8.21 -1.49 4.41
CA THR A 136 9.40 -1.69 3.56
C THR A 136 10.56 -2.21 4.40
N ASP A 137 11.49 -2.92 3.78
CA ASP A 137 12.77 -3.30 4.39
C ASP A 137 13.63 -2.07 4.74
N LYS A 138 13.38 -0.92 4.11
CA LYS A 138 14.11 0.33 4.39
C LYS A 138 13.80 0.92 5.77
N VAL A 139 12.90 0.29 6.54
CA VAL A 139 12.67 0.68 7.94
C VAL A 139 13.77 0.21 8.87
N TYR A 140 14.60 -0.74 8.47
CA TYR A 140 15.68 -1.24 9.34
C TYR A 140 16.81 -0.23 9.44
N ARG A 141 17.33 -0.05 10.67
CA ARG A 141 18.44 0.87 10.94
C ARG A 141 19.70 0.52 10.15
N ASP A 142 19.97 -0.78 10.02
CA ASP A 142 21.11 -1.26 9.25
C ASP A 142 20.60 -2.15 8.10
N PRO A 143 20.48 -1.58 6.90
CA PRO A 143 19.96 -2.35 5.76
C PRO A 143 20.95 -3.40 5.23
N SER A 144 22.22 -3.37 5.65
CA SER A 144 23.23 -4.32 5.19
C SER A 144 23.15 -5.66 5.92
N ASN A 145 22.47 -5.73 7.06
CA ASN A 145 22.33 -6.95 7.84
C ASN A 145 21.18 -7.83 7.36
N HIS A 146 21.26 -9.11 7.70
CA HIS A 146 20.12 -10.02 7.60
C HIS A 146 19.17 -9.71 8.77
N ASN A 147 18.20 -8.84 8.52
CA ASN A 147 17.29 -8.36 9.54
C ASN A 147 16.10 -9.30 9.72
N ASN A 148 15.75 -9.60 10.96
CA ASN A 148 14.48 -10.22 11.32
C ASN A 148 13.49 -9.11 11.74
N GLU A 149 12.27 -9.49 12.09
CA GLU A 149 11.21 -8.55 12.41
C GLU A 149 11.49 -7.72 13.66
N ASP A 150 12.34 -8.20 14.56
CA ASP A 150 12.70 -7.52 15.82
C ASP A 150 13.91 -6.60 15.68
N ALA A 151 14.55 -6.55 14.50
CA ALA A 151 15.74 -5.72 14.28
C ALA A 151 15.41 -4.23 14.48
N PRO A 152 16.36 -3.44 15.00
CA PRO A 152 16.13 -2.01 15.26
C PRO A 152 15.70 -1.23 14.01
N LEU A 153 14.71 -0.38 14.17
CA LEU A 153 14.21 0.49 13.11
C LEU A 153 14.97 1.83 13.11
N GLY A 154 15.08 2.44 11.91
CA GLY A 154 15.69 3.75 11.76
C GLY A 154 15.69 4.20 10.30
N GLY A 155 15.11 5.36 10.02
CA GLY A 155 15.05 5.92 8.67
C GLY A 155 16.20 6.88 8.43
N HIS A 156 16.77 6.83 7.23
CA HIS A 156 17.92 7.65 6.85
C HIS A 156 17.57 8.80 5.90
N GLU A 157 16.36 8.79 5.36
CA GLU A 157 15.85 9.82 4.45
C GLU A 157 14.31 9.88 4.59
N PHE A 158 13.67 10.86 3.93
CA PHE A 158 12.25 11.14 4.17
C PHE A 158 11.32 9.96 3.93
N TYR A 159 11.57 9.16 2.87
CA TYR A 159 10.71 7.99 2.60
C TYR A 159 10.85 6.95 3.71
N SER A 160 12.08 6.52 4.02
CA SER A 160 12.30 5.50 5.06
C SER A 160 11.85 5.99 6.43
N SER A 161 12.10 7.29 6.75
CA SER A 161 11.63 7.90 8.01
C SER A 161 10.10 7.90 8.10
N SER A 162 9.42 8.19 6.98
CA SER A 162 7.95 8.14 6.96
C SER A 162 7.43 6.72 7.20
N LYS A 163 8.13 5.70 6.66
CA LYS A 163 7.73 4.29 6.83
C LYS A 163 8.05 3.79 8.24
N VAL A 164 9.14 4.24 8.86
CA VAL A 164 9.41 3.99 10.30
C VAL A 164 8.31 4.62 11.15
N SER A 165 7.95 5.87 10.87
CA SER A 165 6.86 6.55 11.58
C SER A 165 5.54 5.79 11.42
N GLN A 166 5.27 5.25 10.23
CA GLN A 166 4.11 4.41 9.97
C GLN A 166 4.11 3.17 10.89
N GLU A 167 5.25 2.47 11.03
CA GLU A 167 5.38 1.33 11.95
C GLU A 167 5.08 1.72 13.39
N MET A 168 5.62 2.86 13.84
CA MET A 168 5.41 3.36 15.23
C MET A 168 3.93 3.70 15.48
N ILE A 169 3.26 4.31 14.50
CA ILE A 169 1.82 4.60 14.60
C ILE A 169 1.01 3.29 14.66
N ILE A 170 1.38 2.31 13.86
CA ILE A 170 0.70 1.00 13.85
C ILE A 170 0.83 0.33 15.24
N ASP A 171 2.02 0.39 15.84
CA ASP A 171 2.21 -0.17 17.18
C ASP A 171 1.37 0.58 18.23
N ALA A 172 1.24 1.90 18.10
CA ALA A 172 0.34 2.65 18.97
C ALA A 172 -1.12 2.20 18.81
N PHE A 173 -1.57 1.96 17.57
CA PHE A 173 -2.93 1.47 17.29
C PHE A 173 -3.17 0.06 17.86
N LYS A 174 -2.18 -0.83 17.85
CA LYS A 174 -2.30 -2.16 18.48
C LYS A 174 -2.61 -2.06 19.97
N ASN A 175 -2.07 -1.02 20.64
CA ASN A 175 -2.34 -0.74 22.05
C ASN A 175 -3.63 0.07 22.25
N TYR A 176 -4.03 0.86 21.26
CA TYR A 176 -5.23 1.70 21.32
C TYR A 176 -6.51 0.90 21.22
N SER A 177 -6.53 -0.17 20.40
CA SER A 177 -7.74 -0.97 20.19
C SER A 177 -7.41 -2.45 20.09
N GLU A 178 -7.94 -3.24 21.01
CA GLU A 178 -7.84 -4.71 20.99
C GLU A 178 -8.80 -5.35 19.96
N LYS A 179 -9.73 -4.57 19.41
CA LYS A 179 -10.77 -5.08 18.50
C LYS A 179 -10.22 -5.43 17.13
N ILE A 180 -9.12 -4.79 16.71
CA ILE A 180 -8.57 -4.94 15.37
C ILE A 180 -7.15 -5.52 15.46
N LYS A 181 -6.90 -6.57 14.69
CA LYS A 181 -5.55 -7.13 14.54
C LYS A 181 -4.86 -6.41 13.37
N ILE A 182 -3.75 -5.77 13.65
CA ILE A 182 -2.98 -5.02 12.65
C ILE A 182 -1.62 -5.68 12.48
N SER A 183 -1.27 -6.02 11.23
CA SER A 183 0.03 -6.60 10.88
C SER A 183 0.74 -5.71 9.86
N THR A 184 2.05 -5.59 9.97
CA THR A 184 2.87 -4.96 8.94
C THR A 184 3.53 -6.03 8.07
N VAL A 185 3.71 -5.73 6.80
CA VAL A 185 4.50 -6.57 5.89
C VAL A 185 5.61 -5.71 5.28
N ARG A 186 6.84 -6.03 5.62
CA ARG A 186 8.05 -5.33 5.16
C ARG A 186 8.56 -6.02 3.90
N SER A 187 8.44 -5.37 2.76
CA SER A 187 8.91 -5.94 1.51
C SER A 187 10.15 -5.20 1.01
N GLY A 188 11.03 -5.91 0.37
CA GLY A 188 12.07 -5.32 -0.48
C GLY A 188 11.48 -4.82 -1.79
N ASN A 189 12.32 -4.64 -2.80
CA ASN A 189 11.87 -4.19 -4.10
C ASN A 189 10.95 -5.24 -4.74
N VAL A 190 9.79 -4.80 -5.17
CA VAL A 190 8.78 -5.67 -5.78
C VAL A 190 8.87 -5.51 -7.29
N LEU A 191 8.97 -6.63 -7.98
CA LEU A 191 9.11 -6.68 -9.44
C LEU A 191 7.89 -7.36 -10.06
N GLY A 192 7.48 -6.89 -11.21
CA GLY A 192 6.39 -7.53 -11.94
C GLY A 192 5.98 -6.75 -13.18
N PRO A 193 5.17 -7.36 -14.04
CA PRO A 193 4.69 -6.67 -15.24
C PRO A 193 3.85 -5.44 -14.91
N GLY A 194 4.05 -4.37 -15.67
CA GLY A 194 3.29 -3.14 -15.52
C GLY A 194 3.83 -2.14 -14.51
N ASP A 195 5.00 -2.41 -13.91
CA ASP A 195 5.67 -1.41 -13.09
C ASP A 195 6.35 -0.40 -14.02
N GLY A 196 5.78 0.79 -14.15
CA GLY A 196 6.28 1.86 -15.02
C GLY A 196 6.96 3.01 -14.27
N ALA A 197 7.21 2.86 -12.98
CA ALA A 197 7.76 3.97 -12.18
C ALA A 197 9.24 4.19 -12.49
N LYS A 198 9.61 5.45 -12.78
CA LYS A 198 11.01 5.85 -12.95
C LYS A 198 11.78 5.72 -11.62
N GLY A 199 13.07 5.46 -11.73
CA GLY A 199 13.93 5.28 -10.55
C GLY A 199 13.83 3.88 -9.95
N ARG A 200 13.28 2.94 -10.70
CA ARG A 200 13.25 1.52 -10.35
C ARG A 200 14.14 0.77 -11.33
N ILE A 201 15.20 0.17 -10.82
CA ILE A 201 16.31 -0.36 -11.62
C ILE A 201 15.83 -1.27 -12.78
N VAL A 202 14.91 -2.19 -12.53
CA VAL A 202 14.43 -3.10 -13.59
C VAL A 202 13.63 -2.35 -14.65
N THR A 203 12.78 -1.42 -14.25
CA THR A 203 12.02 -0.57 -15.17
C THR A 203 12.97 0.27 -16.02
N ASP A 204 13.98 0.87 -15.39
CA ASP A 204 14.94 1.73 -16.09
C ASP A 204 15.79 0.91 -17.06
N ILE A 205 16.22 -0.31 -16.67
CA ILE A 205 16.93 -1.25 -17.56
C ILE A 205 16.07 -1.58 -18.79
N ILE A 206 14.80 -1.95 -18.58
CA ILE A 206 13.89 -2.31 -19.69
C ILE A 206 13.70 -1.11 -20.63
N ASN A 207 13.51 0.08 -20.06
CA ASN A 207 13.35 1.29 -20.87
C ASN A 207 14.61 1.59 -21.68
N ALA A 208 15.79 1.51 -21.07
CA ALA A 208 17.07 1.75 -21.75
C ALA A 208 17.28 0.75 -22.89
N LEU A 209 16.96 -0.52 -22.67
CA LEU A 209 17.05 -1.55 -23.73
C LEU A 209 16.11 -1.23 -24.90
N ASN A 210 14.86 -0.83 -24.59
CA ASN A 210 13.88 -0.51 -25.62
C ASN A 210 14.24 0.74 -26.43
N THR A 211 14.84 1.73 -25.77
CA THR A 211 15.21 3.00 -26.41
C THR A 211 16.67 3.03 -26.91
N LYS A 212 17.44 1.98 -26.63
CA LYS A 212 18.85 1.84 -26.99
C LYS A 212 19.70 2.99 -26.38
N THR A 213 19.41 3.34 -25.14
CA THR A 213 20.14 4.38 -24.40
C THR A 213 20.98 3.77 -23.29
N GLU A 214 21.92 4.52 -22.77
CA GLU A 214 22.70 4.11 -21.60
C GLU A 214 21.84 4.15 -20.34
N ILE A 215 22.17 3.28 -19.38
CA ILE A 215 21.50 3.24 -18.08
C ILE A 215 22.26 4.14 -17.12
N GLU A 216 21.59 5.17 -16.56
CA GLU A 216 22.13 5.97 -15.47
C GLU A 216 21.70 5.35 -14.15
N LEU A 217 22.73 4.91 -13.39
CA LEU A 217 22.49 4.38 -12.05
C LEU A 217 22.76 5.45 -11.01
N UNK A 218 21.84 5.70 -10.59
CA UNK A 218 21.91 6.72 -9.60
C UNK A 218 21.99 6.29 -8.27
#